data_1bbb58b3d14c6871faade16a3dcc6ca2
#
_entry.id   1bbb58b3d14c6871faade16a3dcc6ca2
#
_cell.length_a   1.000
_cell.length_b   1.000
_cell.length_c   1.000
_cell.angle_alpha   90.00
_cell.angle_beta   90.00
_cell.angle_gamma   90.00
#
_symmetry.space_group_name_H-M   'P 1'
#
loop_
_entity.id
_entity.type
_entity.pdbx_description
1 polymer ?
#
loop_
_entity_poly.entity_id
_entity_poly.type
_entity_poly.pdbx_seq_one_letter_code
_entity_poly.pdbx_strand_id
1 'polypeptide(L)'
;MTNDLRIGVVGAGQMGADHIARITHRISGAVVSAVVEPDAGRAAAAAANAPGAATFARIEDAIAAGAVDAVLIAVPGPFHEPVLMPALEARLPILCEKPLTPDSASSWQVLEREQQLDRPHIQVGFMRRFDAEYAALRALVQSGESGELLMLRCAHRNPSVPESYTQSMLITDSVVHEFDVVPWLAGSPIRSVEVKHPRRNSLSPEHLREPILVLMELENGVLVDVEMNVSVQFGYQVATEAVFEKGLARIGQPSGLQTWREGSFSIADHMSFTTRFAAAYDAQIQRWVNAVHEGTLVDGPNAWDGYLVALACEAGVRALEGGIVPVEAPARPAFYA
;
A
#
# COMPACT_ATOMS: atom_id res chain seq x y z
N MET A 1 4.89 -21.31 -25.60
CA MET A 1 4.67 -21.43 -24.13
C MET A 1 5.51 -20.33 -23.52
N THR A 2 4.88 -19.31 -22.96
CA THR A 2 5.59 -18.29 -22.19
C THR A 2 6.12 -18.99 -20.95
N ASN A 3 7.43 -18.89 -20.69
CA ASN A 3 8.00 -19.39 -19.43
C ASN A 3 7.40 -18.55 -18.29
N ASP A 4 7.01 -19.20 -17.19
CA ASP A 4 6.56 -18.49 -15.99
C ASP A 4 7.67 -17.55 -15.47
N LEU A 5 7.28 -16.34 -15.06
CA LEU A 5 8.18 -15.36 -14.46
C LEU A 5 8.69 -15.90 -13.12
N ARG A 6 10.02 -16.02 -12.98
CA ARG A 6 10.66 -16.51 -11.76
C ARG A 6 10.81 -15.37 -10.75
N ILE A 7 9.96 -15.38 -9.72
CA ILE A 7 9.92 -14.32 -8.70
C ILE A 7 10.71 -14.74 -7.47
N GLY A 8 11.65 -13.88 -7.05
CA GLY A 8 12.28 -13.94 -5.74
C GLY A 8 11.45 -13.15 -4.72
N VAL A 9 10.96 -13.81 -3.67
CA VAL A 9 10.27 -13.13 -2.57
C VAL A 9 11.27 -12.86 -1.47
N VAL A 10 11.49 -11.57 -1.14
CA VAL A 10 12.42 -11.11 -0.12
C VAL A 10 11.67 -10.75 1.15
N GLY A 11 11.97 -11.48 2.24
CA GLY A 11 11.24 -11.44 3.50
C GLY A 11 10.18 -12.55 3.59
N ALA A 12 10.28 -13.36 4.64
CA ALA A 12 9.36 -14.47 4.94
C ALA A 12 8.48 -14.17 6.17
N GLY A 13 8.21 -12.89 6.43
CA GLY A 13 7.23 -12.44 7.43
C GLY A 13 5.79 -12.67 6.97
N GLN A 14 4.82 -12.08 7.69
CA GLN A 14 3.39 -12.25 7.40
C GLN A 14 3.04 -11.90 5.95
N MET A 15 3.48 -10.73 5.44
CA MET A 15 3.18 -10.32 4.07
C MET A 15 3.91 -11.18 3.04
N GLY A 16 5.20 -11.49 3.26
CA GLY A 16 5.94 -12.36 2.35
C GLY A 16 5.32 -13.75 2.23
N ALA A 17 4.89 -14.35 3.33
CA ALA A 17 4.19 -15.63 3.33
C ALA A 17 2.83 -15.57 2.59
N ASP A 18 2.07 -14.48 2.76
CA ASP A 18 0.81 -14.25 2.04
C ASP A 18 1.06 -14.12 0.53
N HIS A 19 2.07 -13.34 0.13
CA HIS A 19 2.45 -13.19 -1.29
C HIS A 19 2.95 -14.50 -1.91
N ILE A 20 3.75 -15.29 -1.19
CA ILE A 20 4.16 -16.63 -1.64
C ILE A 20 2.94 -17.50 -1.91
N ALA A 21 1.99 -17.54 -0.98
CA ALA A 21 0.76 -18.32 -1.15
C ALA A 21 -0.08 -17.83 -2.35
N ARG A 22 -0.19 -16.51 -2.56
CA ARG A 22 -0.91 -15.92 -3.71
C ARG A 22 -0.25 -16.29 -5.04
N ILE A 23 1.06 -16.08 -5.16
CA ILE A 23 1.80 -16.41 -6.39
C ILE A 23 1.67 -17.90 -6.69
N THR A 24 1.82 -18.76 -5.68
CA THR A 24 1.77 -20.21 -5.85
C THR A 24 0.38 -20.73 -6.28
N HIS A 25 -0.72 -20.10 -5.77
CA HIS A 25 -2.06 -20.69 -5.90
C HIS A 25 -3.06 -19.87 -6.71
N ARG A 26 -2.78 -18.60 -7.01
CA ARG A 26 -3.77 -17.66 -7.57
C ARG A 26 -3.28 -16.85 -8.75
N ILE A 27 -1.97 -16.69 -8.90
CA ILE A 27 -1.37 -15.87 -9.96
C ILE A 27 -0.96 -16.75 -11.13
N SER A 28 -1.28 -16.32 -12.34
CA SER A 28 -0.92 -17.01 -13.57
C SER A 28 0.32 -16.39 -14.21
N GLY A 29 1.16 -17.22 -14.83
CA GLY A 29 2.35 -16.76 -15.54
C GLY A 29 3.53 -16.41 -14.65
N ALA A 30 3.51 -16.81 -13.37
CA ALA A 30 4.61 -16.61 -12.44
C ALA A 30 4.75 -17.78 -11.47
N VAL A 31 5.97 -17.97 -10.97
CA VAL A 31 6.30 -18.94 -9.91
C VAL A 31 7.23 -18.28 -8.88
N VAL A 32 7.12 -18.69 -7.63
CA VAL A 32 8.14 -18.35 -6.61
C VAL A 32 9.34 -19.26 -6.86
N SER A 33 10.44 -18.70 -7.35
CA SER A 33 11.67 -19.43 -7.63
C SER A 33 12.71 -19.32 -6.51
N ALA A 34 12.62 -18.25 -5.70
CA ALA A 34 13.50 -18.04 -4.57
C ALA A 34 12.76 -17.41 -3.38
N VAL A 35 13.12 -17.85 -2.17
CA VAL A 35 12.77 -17.21 -0.90
C VAL A 35 14.05 -16.66 -0.31
N VAL A 36 14.10 -15.34 -0.10
CA VAL A 36 15.26 -14.65 0.46
C VAL A 36 14.92 -14.20 1.88
N GLU A 37 15.55 -14.86 2.87
CA GLU A 37 15.31 -14.63 4.29
C GLU A 37 16.56 -15.02 5.08
N PRO A 38 17.13 -14.12 5.90
CA PRO A 38 18.34 -14.41 6.68
C PRO A 38 18.15 -15.52 7.71
N ASP A 39 16.94 -15.68 8.27
CA ASP A 39 16.63 -16.77 9.19
C ASP A 39 16.33 -18.05 8.40
N ALA A 40 17.23 -19.03 8.50
CA ALA A 40 17.14 -20.29 7.76
C ALA A 40 15.86 -21.10 8.08
N GLY A 41 15.35 -20.99 9.32
CA GLY A 41 14.11 -21.69 9.73
C GLY A 41 12.88 -21.07 9.06
N ARG A 42 12.79 -19.74 9.07
CA ARG A 42 11.73 -19.00 8.36
C ARG A 42 11.83 -19.19 6.86
N ALA A 43 13.04 -19.14 6.27
CA ALA A 43 13.26 -19.40 4.86
C ALA A 43 12.74 -20.78 4.45
N ALA A 44 13.10 -21.84 5.19
CA ALA A 44 12.65 -23.20 4.92
C ALA A 44 11.13 -23.36 5.07
N ALA A 45 10.54 -22.77 6.10
CA ALA A 45 9.09 -22.80 6.32
C ALA A 45 8.31 -22.10 5.21
N ALA A 46 8.80 -20.96 4.72
CA ALA A 46 8.20 -20.24 3.60
C ALA A 46 8.36 -21.01 2.27
N ALA A 47 9.55 -21.52 1.99
CA ALA A 47 9.83 -22.30 0.78
C ALA A 47 9.02 -23.60 0.70
N ALA A 48 8.63 -24.18 1.84
CA ALA A 48 7.73 -25.34 1.86
C ALA A 48 6.35 -25.06 1.21
N ASN A 49 5.94 -23.78 1.15
CA ASN A 49 4.70 -23.34 0.48
C ASN A 49 4.93 -22.90 -0.98
N ALA A 50 6.16 -23.00 -1.48
CA ALA A 50 6.54 -22.64 -2.86
C ALA A 50 7.36 -23.80 -3.46
N PRO A 51 6.70 -24.81 -4.06
CA PRO A 51 7.38 -26.00 -4.58
C PRO A 51 8.45 -25.64 -5.62
N GLY A 52 9.70 -26.09 -5.35
CA GLY A 52 10.84 -25.82 -6.22
C GLY A 52 11.59 -24.52 -5.95
N ALA A 53 11.14 -23.68 -5.02
CA ALA A 53 11.85 -22.46 -4.63
C ALA A 53 13.17 -22.79 -3.89
N ALA A 54 14.26 -22.14 -4.32
CA ALA A 54 15.52 -22.14 -3.59
C ALA A 54 15.48 -21.13 -2.43
N THR A 55 16.31 -21.34 -1.40
CA THR A 55 16.43 -20.39 -0.28
C THR A 55 17.78 -19.68 -0.33
N PHE A 56 17.78 -18.39 -0.04
CA PHE A 56 18.97 -17.54 0.03
C PHE A 56 18.91 -16.66 1.29
N ALA A 57 20.06 -16.33 1.84
CA ALA A 57 20.14 -15.39 2.97
C ALA A 57 20.08 -13.93 2.50
N ARG A 58 20.53 -13.64 1.27
CA ARG A 58 20.64 -12.29 0.69
C ARG A 58 20.17 -12.29 -0.75
N ILE A 59 19.62 -11.15 -1.18
CA ILE A 59 19.14 -10.99 -2.55
C ILE A 59 20.27 -11.07 -3.58
N GLU A 60 21.47 -10.57 -3.25
CA GLU A 60 22.62 -10.61 -4.13
C GLU A 60 23.02 -12.05 -4.49
N ASP A 61 22.86 -13.00 -3.54
CA ASP A 61 23.16 -14.40 -3.78
C ASP A 61 22.15 -15.04 -4.76
N ALA A 62 20.87 -14.69 -4.63
CA ALA A 62 19.81 -15.13 -5.55
C ALA A 62 20.02 -14.57 -6.96
N ILE A 63 20.42 -13.29 -7.06
CA ILE A 63 20.75 -12.61 -8.33
C ILE A 63 21.97 -13.27 -8.96
N ALA A 64 23.07 -13.46 -8.21
CA ALA A 64 24.29 -14.07 -8.71
C ALA A 64 24.08 -15.51 -9.18
N ALA A 65 23.18 -16.26 -8.55
CA ALA A 65 22.81 -17.61 -8.95
C ALA A 65 21.89 -17.65 -10.19
N GLY A 66 21.43 -16.48 -10.71
CA GLY A 66 20.44 -16.41 -11.79
C GLY A 66 19.11 -17.09 -11.43
N ALA A 67 18.75 -17.06 -10.15
CA ALA A 67 17.58 -17.75 -9.63
C ALA A 67 16.27 -16.98 -9.85
N VAL A 68 16.33 -15.69 -10.19
CA VAL A 68 15.19 -14.77 -10.25
C VAL A 68 15.18 -13.93 -11.52
N ASP A 69 13.99 -13.65 -12.05
CA ASP A 69 13.74 -12.73 -13.17
C ASP A 69 13.07 -11.43 -12.68
N ALA A 70 12.44 -11.47 -11.52
CA ALA A 70 11.80 -10.34 -10.86
C ALA A 70 11.84 -10.51 -9.34
N VAL A 71 11.61 -9.44 -8.59
CA VAL A 71 11.70 -9.43 -7.12
C VAL A 71 10.44 -8.84 -6.51
N LEU A 72 9.87 -9.53 -5.50
CA LEU A 72 8.84 -9.01 -4.61
C LEU A 72 9.47 -8.79 -3.23
N ILE A 73 9.44 -7.52 -2.76
CA ILE A 73 10.05 -7.11 -1.50
C ILE A 73 8.98 -6.95 -0.43
N ALA A 74 9.06 -7.76 0.63
CA ALA A 74 8.11 -7.79 1.75
C ALA A 74 8.82 -7.84 3.11
N VAL A 75 10.00 -7.24 3.21
CA VAL A 75 10.71 -7.01 4.47
C VAL A 75 10.11 -5.79 5.19
N PRO A 76 10.42 -5.53 6.47
CA PRO A 76 10.03 -4.26 7.11
C PRO A 76 10.66 -3.05 6.41
N GLY A 77 9.93 -1.92 6.35
CA GLY A 77 10.30 -0.70 5.63
C GLY A 77 11.77 -0.24 5.74
N PRO A 78 12.39 -0.24 6.95
CA PRO A 78 13.80 0.13 7.09
C PRO A 78 14.80 -0.75 6.31
N PHE A 79 14.36 -1.91 5.84
CA PHE A 79 15.19 -2.84 5.06
C PHE A 79 14.86 -2.83 3.56
N HIS A 80 13.96 -1.94 3.07
CA HIS A 80 13.61 -1.88 1.66
C HIS A 80 14.77 -1.40 0.81
N GLU A 81 15.40 -0.26 1.16
CA GLU A 81 16.50 0.33 0.39
C GLU A 81 17.68 -0.64 0.17
N PRO A 82 18.21 -1.36 1.20
CA PRO A 82 19.26 -2.36 1.02
C PRO A 82 18.91 -3.49 0.05
N VAL A 83 17.63 -3.76 -0.20
CA VAL A 83 17.17 -4.78 -1.16
C VAL A 83 16.85 -4.15 -2.52
N LEU A 84 16.30 -2.94 -2.54
CA LEU A 84 15.99 -2.21 -3.77
C LEU A 84 17.22 -1.92 -4.59
N MET A 85 18.32 -1.47 -3.96
CA MET A 85 19.53 -1.07 -4.67
C MET A 85 20.17 -2.21 -5.48
N PRO A 86 20.45 -3.42 -4.93
CA PRO A 86 20.96 -4.53 -5.71
C PRO A 86 20.00 -5.01 -6.82
N ALA A 87 18.69 -4.96 -6.57
CA ALA A 87 17.70 -5.34 -7.57
C ALA A 87 17.66 -4.35 -8.75
N LEU A 88 17.77 -3.04 -8.49
CA LEU A 88 17.90 -2.00 -9.52
C LEU A 88 19.23 -2.12 -10.28
N GLU A 89 20.34 -2.44 -9.60
CA GLU A 89 21.61 -2.69 -10.26
C GLU A 89 21.55 -3.87 -11.24
N ALA A 90 20.81 -4.90 -10.87
CA ALA A 90 20.54 -6.04 -11.72
C ALA A 90 19.42 -5.78 -12.75
N ARG A 91 18.83 -4.58 -12.81
CA ARG A 91 17.73 -4.17 -13.70
C ARG A 91 16.52 -5.09 -13.62
N LEU A 92 16.23 -5.63 -12.44
CA LEU A 92 15.07 -6.50 -12.24
C LEU A 92 13.79 -5.67 -12.11
N PRO A 93 12.65 -6.16 -12.62
CA PRO A 93 11.33 -5.67 -12.24
C PRO A 93 11.10 -5.90 -10.75
N ILE A 94 10.54 -4.90 -10.05
CA ILE A 94 10.39 -4.91 -8.60
C ILE A 94 8.94 -4.59 -8.21
N LEU A 95 8.32 -5.43 -7.40
CA LEU A 95 7.14 -5.09 -6.61
C LEU A 95 7.60 -4.92 -5.15
N CYS A 96 7.59 -3.68 -4.66
CA CYS A 96 8.01 -3.36 -3.31
C CYS A 96 6.81 -3.05 -2.43
N GLU A 97 6.65 -3.74 -1.30
CA GLU A 97 5.62 -3.38 -0.31
C GLU A 97 5.79 -1.95 0.20
N LYS A 98 4.69 -1.38 0.68
CA LYS A 98 4.69 -0.04 1.26
C LYS A 98 5.37 -0.04 2.66
N PRO A 99 5.97 1.10 3.06
CA PRO A 99 6.32 2.27 2.25
C PRO A 99 7.47 1.96 1.30
N LEU A 100 7.70 2.77 0.26
CA LEU A 100 8.87 2.59 -0.62
C LEU A 100 10.16 2.51 0.20
N THR A 101 10.36 3.50 1.06
CA THR A 101 11.38 3.54 2.11
C THR A 101 10.81 4.31 3.32
N PRO A 102 11.48 4.31 4.49
CA PRO A 102 10.94 4.93 5.71
C PRO A 102 10.72 6.44 5.64
N ASP A 103 11.49 7.15 4.82
CA ASP A 103 11.52 8.60 4.74
C ASP A 103 11.72 9.10 3.30
N SER A 104 11.50 10.40 3.10
CA SER A 104 11.60 11.03 1.77
C SER A 104 13.03 11.09 1.24
N ALA A 105 14.05 11.21 2.11
CA ALA A 105 15.44 11.30 1.70
C ALA A 105 15.93 9.96 1.12
N SER A 106 15.65 8.85 1.80
CA SER A 106 15.96 7.51 1.29
C SER A 106 15.13 7.15 0.05
N SER A 107 13.84 7.57 0.01
CA SER A 107 13.02 7.43 -1.20
C SER A 107 13.64 8.16 -2.39
N TRP A 108 14.16 9.39 -2.18
CA TRP A 108 14.79 10.16 -3.24
C TRP A 108 16.06 9.48 -3.79
N GLN A 109 16.87 8.86 -2.93
CA GLN A 109 18.05 8.09 -3.37
C GLN A 109 17.65 6.91 -4.27
N VAL A 110 16.54 6.23 -3.93
CA VAL A 110 15.99 5.17 -4.80
C VAL A 110 15.55 5.72 -6.14
N LEU A 111 14.86 6.88 -6.16
CA LEU A 111 14.46 7.54 -7.40
C LEU A 111 15.67 7.93 -8.27
N GLU A 112 16.72 8.51 -7.67
CA GLU A 112 17.95 8.89 -8.39
C GLU A 112 18.62 7.67 -9.02
N ARG A 113 18.60 6.53 -8.31
CA ARG A 113 19.15 5.28 -8.85
C ARG A 113 18.27 4.71 -9.98
N GLU A 114 16.95 4.71 -9.81
CA GLU A 114 16.02 4.21 -10.83
C GLU A 114 16.06 5.05 -12.10
N GLN A 115 16.20 6.37 -12.00
CA GLN A 115 16.34 7.29 -13.14
C GLN A 115 17.59 7.05 -13.99
N GLN A 116 18.55 6.26 -13.54
CA GLN A 116 19.71 5.83 -14.36
C GLN A 116 19.35 4.65 -15.30
N LEU A 117 18.16 4.09 -15.15
CA LEU A 117 17.63 3.05 -16.03
C LEU A 117 16.86 3.67 -17.21
N ASP A 118 16.42 2.83 -18.13
CA ASP A 118 15.69 3.25 -19.33
C ASP A 118 14.18 3.54 -19.06
N ARG A 119 13.63 2.97 -18.01
CA ARG A 119 12.22 3.08 -17.60
C ARG A 119 12.04 2.76 -16.12
N PRO A 120 10.87 3.07 -15.52
CA PRO A 120 10.54 2.63 -14.16
C PRO A 120 10.56 1.10 -14.02
N HIS A 121 11.15 0.61 -12.94
CA HIS A 121 11.26 -0.81 -12.58
C HIS A 121 10.49 -1.12 -11.30
N ILE A 122 10.19 -0.11 -10.47
CA ILE A 122 9.57 -0.28 -9.17
C ILE A 122 8.08 0.01 -9.24
N GLN A 123 7.27 -0.98 -8.89
CA GLN A 123 5.88 -0.82 -8.51
C GLN A 123 5.78 -0.89 -6.98
N VAL A 124 5.09 0.07 -6.36
CA VAL A 124 4.90 0.10 -4.91
C VAL A 124 3.61 -0.60 -4.52
N GLY A 125 3.61 -1.32 -3.40
CA GLY A 125 2.54 -2.19 -2.91
C GLY A 125 1.32 -1.45 -2.34
N PHE A 126 0.82 -0.41 -3.00
CA PHE A 126 -0.42 0.27 -2.61
C PHE A 126 -1.64 -0.44 -3.21
N MET A 127 -2.03 -1.54 -2.59
CA MET A 127 -3.07 -2.45 -3.07
C MET A 127 -4.44 -1.79 -3.28
N ARG A 128 -4.75 -0.67 -2.60
CA ARG A 128 -6.07 -0.02 -2.75
C ARG A 128 -6.34 0.49 -4.16
N ARG A 129 -5.31 0.85 -4.94
CA ARG A 129 -5.47 1.23 -6.36
C ARG A 129 -5.93 0.06 -7.25
N PHE A 130 -5.84 -1.18 -6.76
CA PHE A 130 -6.28 -2.40 -7.44
C PHE A 130 -7.59 -2.97 -6.87
N ASP A 131 -8.16 -2.34 -5.84
CA ASP A 131 -9.48 -2.68 -5.31
C ASP A 131 -10.58 -2.22 -6.27
N ALA A 132 -11.53 -3.10 -6.55
CA ALA A 132 -12.57 -2.85 -7.55
C ALA A 132 -13.46 -1.64 -7.19
N GLU A 133 -13.75 -1.44 -5.89
CA GLU A 133 -14.58 -0.32 -5.44
C GLU A 133 -13.82 1.01 -5.58
N TYR A 134 -12.53 1.05 -5.22
CA TYR A 134 -11.68 2.22 -5.40
C TYR A 134 -11.49 2.55 -6.90
N ALA A 135 -11.30 1.53 -7.75
CA ALA A 135 -11.20 1.72 -9.20
C ALA A 135 -12.50 2.28 -9.79
N ALA A 136 -13.66 1.78 -9.34
CA ALA A 136 -14.97 2.29 -9.76
C ALA A 136 -15.19 3.74 -9.29
N LEU A 137 -14.81 4.08 -8.06
CA LEU A 137 -14.89 5.44 -7.55
C LEU A 137 -14.01 6.40 -8.37
N ARG A 138 -12.78 5.99 -8.69
CA ARG A 138 -11.90 6.78 -9.57
C ARG A 138 -12.51 7.00 -10.94
N ALA A 139 -13.06 5.95 -11.55
CA ALA A 139 -13.72 6.07 -12.85
C ALA A 139 -14.89 7.07 -12.80
N LEU A 140 -15.69 7.07 -11.72
CA LEU A 140 -16.76 8.05 -11.52
C LEU A 140 -16.21 9.49 -11.40
N VAL A 141 -15.13 9.70 -10.64
CA VAL A 141 -14.47 11.02 -10.54
C VAL A 141 -14.00 11.48 -11.93
N GLN A 142 -13.34 10.60 -12.67
CA GLN A 142 -12.78 10.91 -13.99
C GLN A 142 -13.84 11.14 -15.07
N SER A 143 -15.02 10.53 -14.94
CA SER A 143 -16.12 10.70 -15.91
C SER A 143 -16.73 12.11 -15.87
N GLY A 144 -16.66 12.81 -14.72
CA GLY A 144 -17.32 14.09 -14.52
C GLY A 144 -18.86 14.04 -14.50
N GLU A 145 -19.48 12.86 -14.58
CA GLU A 145 -20.95 12.71 -14.64
C GLU A 145 -21.65 13.28 -13.40
N SER A 146 -20.99 13.18 -12.23
CA SER A 146 -21.50 13.69 -10.96
C SER A 146 -21.10 15.15 -10.69
N GLY A 147 -20.47 15.85 -11.64
CA GLY A 147 -19.85 17.17 -11.44
C GLY A 147 -18.51 17.06 -10.74
N GLU A 148 -17.97 18.20 -10.29
CA GLU A 148 -16.68 18.25 -9.60
C GLU A 148 -16.71 17.50 -8.26
N LEU A 149 -15.61 16.84 -7.91
CA LEU A 149 -15.39 16.27 -6.59
C LEU A 149 -15.12 17.42 -5.61
N LEU A 150 -15.89 17.51 -4.54
CA LEU A 150 -15.79 18.58 -3.55
C LEU A 150 -15.07 18.13 -2.28
N MET A 151 -15.33 16.88 -1.86
CA MET A 151 -14.87 16.38 -0.57
C MET A 151 -14.75 14.86 -0.56
N LEU A 152 -13.75 14.35 0.18
CA LEU A 152 -13.64 12.93 0.53
C LEU A 152 -13.70 12.76 2.06
N ARG A 153 -14.50 11.83 2.53
CA ARG A 153 -14.62 11.45 3.94
C ARG A 153 -14.19 10.00 4.08
N CYS A 154 -13.06 9.78 4.71
CA CYS A 154 -12.45 8.47 4.83
C CYS A 154 -12.53 7.95 6.27
N ALA A 155 -12.80 6.67 6.41
CA ALA A 155 -12.68 5.97 7.67
C ALA A 155 -11.68 4.83 7.52
N HIS A 156 -10.71 4.77 8.45
CA HIS A 156 -9.75 3.69 8.53
C HIS A 156 -9.71 3.18 9.97
N ARG A 157 -10.32 2.03 10.19
CA ARG A 157 -10.54 1.46 11.51
C ARG A 157 -9.96 0.06 11.60
N ASN A 158 -9.02 -0.13 12.52
CA ASN A 158 -8.45 -1.44 12.84
C ASN A 158 -9.05 -1.96 14.16
N PRO A 159 -9.37 -3.25 14.27
CA PRO A 159 -9.90 -3.82 15.51
C PRO A 159 -8.87 -3.74 16.66
N SER A 160 -7.60 -3.90 16.34
CA SER A 160 -6.48 -3.82 17.28
C SER A 160 -5.16 -3.64 16.53
N VAL A 161 -4.12 -3.25 17.25
CA VAL A 161 -2.73 -3.20 16.77
C VAL A 161 -1.80 -3.87 17.78
N PRO A 162 -0.57 -4.31 17.37
CA PRO A 162 0.43 -4.83 18.29
C PRO A 162 0.84 -3.81 19.35
N GLU A 163 1.29 -4.27 20.50
CA GLU A 163 1.77 -3.40 21.59
C GLU A 163 2.96 -2.51 21.18
N SER A 164 3.76 -2.97 20.21
CA SER A 164 4.88 -2.23 19.62
C SER A 164 4.44 -1.08 18.69
N TYR A 165 3.14 -0.92 18.43
CA TYR A 165 2.63 0.12 17.53
C TYR A 165 2.80 1.50 18.16
N THR A 166 3.45 2.43 17.47
CA THR A 166 3.77 3.77 17.98
C THR A 166 2.79 4.84 17.51
N GLN A 167 2.82 6.01 18.14
CA GLN A 167 1.99 7.15 17.75
C GLN A 167 2.22 7.58 16.29
N SER A 168 3.47 7.58 15.82
CA SER A 168 3.81 7.90 14.44
C SER A 168 3.29 6.86 13.44
N MET A 169 3.13 5.61 13.85
CA MET A 169 2.60 4.55 12.99
C MET A 169 1.11 4.74 12.64
N LEU A 170 0.36 5.55 13.41
CA LEU A 170 -0.98 5.99 12.97
C LEU A 170 -0.91 6.66 11.59
N ILE A 171 0.18 7.39 11.33
CA ILE A 171 0.45 8.05 10.05
C ILE A 171 1.20 7.11 9.09
N THR A 172 2.37 6.62 9.48
CA THR A 172 3.33 5.96 8.58
C THR A 172 2.97 4.52 8.23
N ASP A 173 2.10 3.87 8.98
CA ASP A 173 1.65 2.50 8.71
C ASP A 173 0.18 2.42 8.30
N SER A 174 -0.69 3.26 8.89
CA SER A 174 -2.12 3.26 8.60
C SER A 174 -2.53 4.33 7.59
N VAL A 175 -2.44 5.64 7.91
CA VAL A 175 -2.86 6.75 7.02
C VAL A 175 -2.01 6.84 5.75
N VAL A 176 -0.86 6.21 5.71
CA VAL A 176 -0.02 6.03 4.51
C VAL A 176 -0.82 5.57 3.28
N HIS A 177 -1.85 4.78 3.49
CA HIS A 177 -2.73 4.31 2.42
C HIS A 177 -3.66 5.40 1.89
N GLU A 178 -4.14 6.30 2.75
CA GLU A 178 -4.93 7.46 2.34
C GLU A 178 -4.06 8.49 1.63
N PHE A 179 -2.80 8.67 2.06
CA PHE A 179 -1.85 9.53 1.36
C PHE A 179 -1.53 9.06 -0.07
N ASP A 180 -1.65 7.78 -0.35
CA ASP A 180 -1.56 7.23 -1.71
C ASP A 180 -2.88 7.37 -2.48
N VAL A 181 -3.98 6.85 -1.92
CA VAL A 181 -5.20 6.67 -2.69
C VAL A 181 -5.98 7.97 -2.93
N VAL A 182 -5.91 8.93 -1.99
CA VAL A 182 -6.65 10.20 -2.08
C VAL A 182 -6.16 11.06 -3.26
N PRO A 183 -4.86 11.36 -3.42
CA PRO A 183 -4.38 12.08 -4.59
C PRO A 183 -4.67 11.35 -5.91
N TRP A 184 -4.59 10.02 -5.90
CA TRP A 184 -4.91 9.20 -7.06
C TRP A 184 -6.39 9.26 -7.44
N LEU A 185 -7.32 9.26 -6.48
CA LEU A 185 -8.75 9.43 -6.71
C LEU A 185 -9.07 10.82 -7.26
N ALA A 186 -8.56 11.87 -6.61
CA ALA A 186 -8.88 13.26 -6.91
C ALA A 186 -8.09 13.83 -8.09
N GLY A 187 -7.03 13.12 -8.56
CA GLY A 187 -6.15 13.61 -9.62
C GLY A 187 -5.37 14.87 -9.25
N SER A 188 -5.12 15.09 -7.94
CA SER A 188 -4.49 16.31 -7.43
C SER A 188 -3.60 16.02 -6.23
N PRO A 189 -2.39 16.62 -6.13
CA PRO A 189 -1.49 16.42 -5.01
C PRO A 189 -2.04 16.97 -3.69
N ILE A 190 -1.52 16.46 -2.58
CA ILE A 190 -1.77 17.01 -1.24
C ILE A 190 -0.98 18.30 -1.07
N ARG A 191 -1.67 19.40 -0.73
CA ARG A 191 -1.07 20.70 -0.40
C ARG A 191 -0.62 20.78 1.04
N SER A 192 -1.47 20.29 1.96
CA SER A 192 -1.20 20.36 3.40
C SER A 192 -1.90 19.25 4.17
N VAL A 193 -1.36 18.97 5.36
CA VAL A 193 -1.90 18.02 6.32
C VAL A 193 -2.06 18.70 7.67
N GLU A 194 -3.18 18.46 8.34
CA GLU A 194 -3.44 18.85 9.73
C GLU A 194 -3.96 17.62 10.50
N VAL A 195 -3.54 17.44 11.76
CA VAL A 195 -4.03 16.38 12.63
C VAL A 195 -4.78 16.97 13.82
N LYS A 196 -6.00 16.50 14.02
CA LYS A 196 -6.80 16.80 15.21
C LYS A 196 -6.87 15.58 16.11
N HIS A 197 -6.84 15.82 17.40
CA HIS A 197 -6.97 14.79 18.42
C HIS A 197 -8.35 14.88 19.08
N PRO A 198 -9.29 14.00 18.72
CA PRO A 198 -10.55 13.86 19.47
C PRO A 198 -10.32 13.37 20.91
N ARG A 199 -11.40 13.12 21.64
CA ARG A 199 -11.31 12.45 22.93
C ARG A 199 -10.66 11.07 22.75
N ARG A 200 -9.62 10.78 23.57
CA ARG A 200 -8.89 9.51 23.53
C ARG A 200 -9.84 8.33 23.78
N ASN A 201 -9.68 7.27 23.01
CA ASN A 201 -10.33 5.99 23.24
C ASN A 201 -9.72 5.34 24.50
N SER A 202 -10.56 5.01 25.49
CA SER A 202 -10.11 4.40 26.75
C SER A 202 -9.62 2.95 26.61
N LEU A 203 -9.95 2.30 25.50
CA LEU A 203 -9.53 0.92 25.18
C LEU A 203 -8.19 0.86 24.43
N SER A 204 -7.66 2.01 24.04
CA SER A 204 -6.35 2.08 23.37
C SER A 204 -5.21 1.84 24.35
N PRO A 205 -4.08 1.27 23.88
CA PRO A 205 -2.82 1.25 24.65
C PRO A 205 -2.50 2.62 25.23
N GLU A 206 -1.97 2.69 26.45
CA GLU A 206 -1.76 3.97 27.16
C GLU A 206 -0.85 4.95 26.40
N HIS A 207 0.12 4.42 25.66
CA HIS A 207 1.07 5.22 24.86
C HIS A 207 0.50 5.77 23.56
N LEU A 208 -0.72 5.35 23.16
CA LEU A 208 -1.38 5.84 21.95
C LEU A 208 -2.45 6.88 22.28
N ARG A 209 -2.37 8.02 21.61
CA ARG A 209 -3.41 9.04 21.61
C ARG A 209 -4.22 8.94 20.32
N GLU A 210 -5.21 8.06 20.32
CA GLU A 210 -6.13 7.81 19.20
C GLU A 210 -7.59 7.83 19.70
N PRO A 211 -8.59 7.99 18.82
CA PRO A 211 -8.45 8.21 17.40
C PRO A 211 -7.78 9.54 17.04
N ILE A 212 -7.34 9.65 15.80
CA ILE A 212 -6.96 10.93 15.20
C ILE A 212 -7.88 11.24 14.02
N LEU A 213 -8.06 12.53 13.72
CA LEU A 213 -8.69 13.00 12.51
C LEU A 213 -7.63 13.73 11.69
N VAL A 214 -7.28 13.17 10.54
CA VAL A 214 -6.34 13.79 9.60
C VAL A 214 -7.12 14.57 8.57
N LEU A 215 -6.83 15.85 8.45
CA LEU A 215 -7.39 16.73 7.43
C LEU A 215 -6.33 16.97 6.36
N MET A 216 -6.73 16.85 5.09
CA MET A 216 -5.87 17.16 3.95
C MET A 216 -6.57 18.20 3.08
N GLU A 217 -5.82 19.17 2.60
CA GLU A 217 -6.22 20.04 1.50
C GLU A 217 -5.44 19.65 0.26
N LEU A 218 -6.13 19.43 -0.86
CA LEU A 218 -5.49 19.15 -2.14
C LEU A 218 -5.26 20.45 -2.93
N GLU A 219 -4.36 20.43 -3.90
CA GLU A 219 -4.06 21.61 -4.71
C GLU A 219 -5.26 22.13 -5.50
N ASN A 220 -6.17 21.24 -5.92
CA ASN A 220 -7.41 21.59 -6.61
C ASN A 220 -8.53 22.05 -5.66
N GLY A 221 -8.27 22.17 -4.35
CA GLY A 221 -9.22 22.66 -3.35
C GLY A 221 -10.14 21.58 -2.76
N VAL A 222 -10.04 20.32 -3.18
CA VAL A 222 -10.77 19.21 -2.53
C VAL A 222 -10.31 19.07 -1.08
N LEU A 223 -11.26 19.02 -0.15
CA LEU A 223 -11.00 18.76 1.25
C LEU A 223 -11.21 17.27 1.57
N VAL A 224 -10.35 16.75 2.43
CA VAL A 224 -10.40 15.34 2.84
C VAL A 224 -10.32 15.25 4.36
N ASP A 225 -11.21 14.47 4.94
CA ASP A 225 -11.07 14.03 6.33
C ASP A 225 -10.83 12.52 6.40
N VAL A 226 -9.93 12.10 7.30
CA VAL A 226 -9.63 10.68 7.57
C VAL A 226 -9.79 10.43 9.06
N GLU A 227 -10.84 9.71 9.46
CA GLU A 227 -10.92 9.13 10.79
C GLU A 227 -10.00 7.91 10.88
N MET A 228 -8.94 8.02 11.67
CA MET A 228 -8.02 6.90 11.92
C MET A 228 -8.17 6.41 13.36
N ASN A 229 -8.54 5.13 13.52
CA ASN A 229 -8.75 4.49 14.81
C ASN A 229 -8.21 3.05 14.79
N VAL A 230 -7.31 2.71 15.69
CA VAL A 230 -6.64 1.40 15.71
C VAL A 230 -7.08 0.47 16.83
N SER A 231 -8.13 0.82 17.57
CA SER A 231 -8.63 0.02 18.71
C SER A 231 -10.17 -0.04 18.76
N VAL A 232 -10.82 -0.17 17.60
CA VAL A 232 -12.30 -0.15 17.52
C VAL A 232 -12.96 -1.43 18.02
N GLN A 233 -12.26 -2.57 18.02
CA GLN A 233 -12.70 -3.89 18.49
C GLN A 233 -13.90 -4.53 17.76
N PHE A 234 -14.58 -3.81 16.89
CA PHE A 234 -15.79 -4.29 16.21
C PHE A 234 -15.59 -4.74 14.76
N GLY A 235 -14.43 -4.51 14.15
CA GLY A 235 -14.15 -4.92 12.79
C GLY A 235 -13.03 -4.14 12.14
N TYR A 236 -12.63 -4.56 10.93
CA TYR A 236 -11.70 -3.83 10.09
C TYR A 236 -12.48 -3.08 9.02
N GLN A 237 -12.52 -1.76 9.11
CA GLN A 237 -13.29 -0.92 8.20
C GLN A 237 -12.41 0.10 7.50
N VAL A 238 -12.39 0.02 6.17
CA VAL A 238 -11.82 1.04 5.28
C VAL A 238 -12.91 1.45 4.32
N ALA A 239 -13.42 2.68 4.49
CA ALA A 239 -14.53 3.21 3.74
C ALA A 239 -14.23 4.64 3.26
N THR A 240 -14.79 5.02 2.12
CA THR A 240 -14.71 6.37 1.60
C THR A 240 -16.07 6.82 1.10
N GLU A 241 -16.47 8.04 1.49
CA GLU A 241 -17.60 8.77 0.93
C GLU A 241 -17.06 9.93 0.11
N ALA A 242 -17.44 10.00 -1.16
CA ALA A 242 -17.09 11.07 -2.09
C ALA A 242 -18.31 11.95 -2.32
N VAL A 243 -18.17 13.24 -2.06
CA VAL A 243 -19.21 14.27 -2.24
C VAL A 243 -18.90 15.06 -3.51
N PHE A 244 -19.86 15.08 -4.44
CA PHE A 244 -19.79 15.77 -5.71
C PHE A 244 -20.81 16.91 -5.76
N GLU A 245 -20.72 17.79 -6.76
CA GLU A 245 -21.72 18.86 -6.99
C GLU A 245 -23.14 18.33 -7.19
N LYS A 246 -23.29 17.13 -7.80
CA LYS A 246 -24.59 16.57 -8.20
C LYS A 246 -24.87 15.19 -7.60
N GLY A 247 -24.03 14.72 -6.69
CA GLY A 247 -24.18 13.38 -6.16
C GLY A 247 -23.27 13.04 -5.00
N LEU A 248 -23.38 11.78 -4.58
CA LEU A 248 -22.60 11.19 -3.53
C LEU A 248 -22.31 9.73 -3.88
N ALA A 249 -21.09 9.27 -3.65
CA ALA A 249 -20.71 7.88 -3.80
C ALA A 249 -20.09 7.34 -2.50
N ARG A 250 -20.31 6.06 -2.20
CA ARG A 250 -19.74 5.38 -1.04
C ARG A 250 -19.13 4.05 -1.44
N ILE A 251 -17.97 3.75 -0.87
CA ILE A 251 -17.28 2.47 -0.98
C ILE A 251 -16.88 1.95 0.40
N GLY A 252 -16.55 0.65 0.50
CA GLY A 252 -16.11 0.02 1.73
C GLY A 252 -17.25 -0.28 2.70
N GLN A 253 -18.49 -0.37 2.22
CA GLN A 253 -19.61 -0.80 3.04
C GLN A 253 -19.61 -2.32 3.19
N PRO A 254 -20.02 -2.88 4.35
CA PRO A 254 -20.19 -4.32 4.49
C PRO A 254 -21.09 -4.89 3.39
N SER A 255 -20.66 -5.98 2.79
CA SER A 255 -21.36 -6.68 1.70
C SER A 255 -21.42 -8.18 1.97
N GLY A 256 -22.37 -8.89 1.36
CA GLY A 256 -22.52 -10.33 1.50
C GLY A 256 -23.86 -10.74 2.10
N LEU A 257 -23.88 -11.88 2.83
CA LEU A 257 -25.09 -12.43 3.40
C LEU A 257 -25.69 -11.51 4.48
N GLN A 258 -26.92 -11.08 4.25
CA GLN A 258 -27.71 -10.31 5.19
C GLN A 258 -28.68 -11.23 5.92
N THR A 259 -28.78 -11.12 7.24
CA THR A 259 -29.67 -11.95 8.04
C THR A 259 -30.61 -11.08 8.87
N TRP A 260 -31.89 -11.50 8.92
CA TRP A 260 -32.92 -10.96 9.80
C TRP A 260 -33.34 -12.06 10.76
N ARG A 261 -33.18 -11.83 12.04
CA ARG A 261 -33.53 -12.76 13.09
C ARG A 261 -33.99 -12.01 14.34
N GLU A 262 -35.14 -12.41 14.89
CA GLU A 262 -35.67 -11.86 16.15
C GLU A 262 -35.76 -10.32 16.16
N GLY A 263 -36.13 -9.71 15.02
CA GLY A 263 -36.20 -8.25 14.87
C GLY A 263 -34.88 -7.55 14.67
N SER A 264 -33.77 -8.29 14.61
CA SER A 264 -32.42 -7.75 14.36
C SER A 264 -32.00 -7.97 12.91
N PHE A 265 -31.24 -7.03 12.38
CA PHE A 265 -30.55 -7.13 11.09
C PHE A 265 -29.05 -7.23 11.32
N SER A 266 -28.36 -8.13 10.62
CA SER A 266 -26.92 -8.24 10.68
C SER A 266 -26.30 -8.61 9.33
N ILE A 267 -25.05 -8.19 9.14
CA ILE A 267 -24.20 -8.50 8.03
C ILE A 267 -22.79 -8.70 8.59
N ALA A 268 -22.06 -9.70 8.09
CA ALA A 268 -20.69 -9.92 8.53
C ALA A 268 -19.77 -8.82 8.00
N ASP A 269 -18.85 -8.36 8.84
CA ASP A 269 -17.80 -7.42 8.46
C ASP A 269 -16.41 -8.10 8.47
N HIS A 270 -15.43 -7.48 7.85
CA HIS A 270 -14.06 -7.97 7.87
C HIS A 270 -13.40 -7.74 9.24
N MET A 271 -12.52 -8.65 9.63
CA MET A 271 -11.70 -8.51 10.85
C MET A 271 -10.24 -8.17 10.54
N SER A 272 -9.86 -8.17 9.26
CA SER A 272 -8.48 -7.95 8.83
C SER A 272 -8.43 -7.37 7.40
N PHE A 273 -7.37 -6.62 7.13
CA PHE A 273 -7.05 -6.14 5.77
C PHE A 273 -6.85 -7.29 4.78
N THR A 274 -6.32 -8.44 5.22
CA THR A 274 -6.09 -9.61 4.37
C THR A 274 -7.37 -10.19 3.78
N THR A 275 -8.48 -10.09 4.50
CA THR A 275 -9.80 -10.51 4.01
C THR A 275 -10.50 -9.39 3.23
N ARG A 276 -10.39 -8.13 3.67
CA ARG A 276 -11.01 -6.97 2.98
C ARG A 276 -10.40 -6.73 1.60
N PHE A 277 -9.08 -6.83 1.49
CA PHE A 277 -8.34 -6.52 0.28
C PHE A 277 -7.77 -7.75 -0.43
N ALA A 278 -8.29 -8.95 -0.14
CA ALA A 278 -7.80 -10.19 -0.75
C ALA A 278 -7.72 -10.13 -2.28
N ALA A 279 -8.80 -9.70 -2.93
CA ALA A 279 -8.87 -9.57 -4.37
C ALA A 279 -7.96 -8.43 -4.92
N ALA A 280 -7.77 -7.37 -4.14
CA ALA A 280 -6.89 -6.27 -4.53
C ALA A 280 -5.42 -6.68 -4.57
N TYR A 281 -4.95 -7.48 -3.59
CA TYR A 281 -3.61 -8.06 -3.61
C TYR A 281 -3.42 -9.02 -4.79
N ASP A 282 -4.40 -9.88 -5.07
CA ASP A 282 -4.34 -10.78 -6.21
C ASP A 282 -4.28 -9.97 -7.53
N ALA A 283 -5.12 -8.95 -7.68
CA ALA A 283 -5.12 -8.08 -8.85
C ALA A 283 -3.81 -7.29 -9.02
N GLN A 284 -3.24 -6.76 -7.93
CA GLN A 284 -1.97 -6.05 -7.92
C GLN A 284 -0.84 -6.93 -8.46
N ILE A 285 -0.69 -8.15 -7.92
CA ILE A 285 0.38 -9.05 -8.32
C ILE A 285 0.17 -9.52 -9.77
N GLN A 286 -1.07 -9.88 -10.14
CA GLN A 286 -1.35 -10.36 -11.49
C GLN A 286 -1.09 -9.28 -12.53
N ARG A 287 -1.51 -8.03 -12.29
CA ARG A 287 -1.27 -6.92 -13.21
C ARG A 287 0.22 -6.60 -13.33
N TRP A 288 0.97 -6.64 -12.23
CA TRP A 288 2.42 -6.48 -12.26
C TRP A 288 3.09 -7.60 -13.08
N VAL A 289 2.73 -8.87 -12.87
CA VAL A 289 3.24 -10.00 -13.66
C VAL A 289 2.94 -9.81 -15.15
N ASN A 290 1.73 -9.40 -15.50
CA ASN A 290 1.36 -9.11 -16.89
C ASN A 290 2.21 -7.97 -17.47
N ALA A 291 2.39 -6.87 -16.73
CA ALA A 291 3.22 -5.74 -17.14
C ALA A 291 4.68 -6.14 -17.37
N VAL A 292 5.23 -7.04 -16.55
CA VAL A 292 6.58 -7.58 -16.76
C VAL A 292 6.64 -8.41 -18.04
N HIS A 293 5.67 -9.28 -18.30
CA HIS A 293 5.61 -10.06 -19.55
C HIS A 293 5.45 -9.17 -20.80
N GLU A 294 4.72 -8.06 -20.67
CA GLU A 294 4.51 -7.09 -21.76
C GLU A 294 5.71 -6.13 -21.93
N GLY A 295 6.65 -6.14 -20.99
CA GLY A 295 7.84 -5.27 -21.00
C GLY A 295 7.58 -3.84 -20.55
N THR A 296 6.41 -3.53 -19.98
CA THR A 296 6.12 -2.21 -19.35
C THR A 296 6.65 -2.12 -17.93
N LEU A 297 6.82 -3.25 -17.23
CA LEU A 297 7.41 -3.49 -15.91
C LEU A 297 6.58 -2.96 -14.73
N VAL A 298 5.82 -1.88 -14.91
CA VAL A 298 5.00 -1.24 -13.87
C VAL A 298 3.60 -0.99 -14.43
N ASP A 299 2.58 -1.42 -13.67
CA ASP A 299 1.16 -1.14 -13.96
C ASP A 299 0.46 -0.72 -12.67
N GLY A 300 0.85 0.44 -12.13
CA GLY A 300 0.32 0.94 -10.87
C GLY A 300 1.16 2.07 -10.28
N PRO A 301 1.11 2.26 -8.95
CA PRO A 301 1.92 3.26 -8.27
C PRO A 301 3.41 2.92 -8.43
N ASN A 302 4.18 3.89 -8.90
CA ASN A 302 5.61 3.76 -9.11
C ASN A 302 6.43 4.37 -7.95
N ALA A 303 7.76 4.40 -8.07
CA ALA A 303 8.61 4.94 -7.03
C ALA A 303 8.35 6.44 -6.75
N TRP A 304 7.94 7.22 -7.77
CA TRP A 304 7.56 8.63 -7.57
C TRP A 304 6.33 8.75 -6.66
N ASP A 305 5.31 7.91 -6.86
CA ASP A 305 4.15 7.86 -5.96
C ASP A 305 4.59 7.53 -4.53
N GLY A 306 5.50 6.55 -4.36
CA GLY A 306 6.07 6.18 -3.06
C GLY A 306 6.80 7.35 -2.37
N TYR A 307 7.56 8.13 -3.12
CA TYR A 307 8.24 9.33 -2.62
C TYR A 307 7.24 10.42 -2.16
N LEU A 308 6.19 10.69 -2.94
CA LEU A 308 5.15 11.64 -2.56
C LEU A 308 4.45 11.22 -1.27
N VAL A 309 4.19 9.93 -1.12
CA VAL A 309 3.62 9.37 0.12
C VAL A 309 4.56 9.54 1.30
N ALA A 310 5.87 9.36 1.12
CA ALA A 310 6.85 9.58 2.19
C ALA A 310 6.85 11.05 2.66
N LEU A 311 6.83 12.02 1.73
CA LEU A 311 6.67 13.45 2.05
C LEU A 311 5.39 13.74 2.85
N ALA A 312 4.26 13.15 2.43
CA ALA A 312 2.98 13.33 3.13
C ALA A 312 3.01 12.68 4.53
N CYS A 313 3.66 11.52 4.68
CA CYS A 313 3.87 10.88 5.98
C CYS A 313 4.70 11.76 6.92
N GLU A 314 5.80 12.35 6.44
CA GLU A 314 6.62 13.28 7.24
C GLU A 314 5.82 14.51 7.67
N ALA A 315 5.02 15.09 6.77
CA ALA A 315 4.13 16.19 7.12
C ALA A 315 3.07 15.77 8.15
N GLY A 316 2.47 14.60 7.98
CA GLY A 316 1.49 14.04 8.91
C GLY A 316 2.07 13.76 10.30
N VAL A 317 3.29 13.22 10.38
CA VAL A 317 3.99 13.00 11.67
C VAL A 317 4.27 14.33 12.38
N ARG A 318 4.72 15.36 11.64
CA ARG A 318 4.89 16.71 12.21
C ARG A 318 3.55 17.30 12.69
N ALA A 319 2.48 17.07 11.93
CA ALA A 319 1.14 17.56 12.27
C ALA A 319 0.52 16.90 13.51
N LEU A 320 1.06 15.76 13.99
CA LEU A 320 0.66 15.16 15.28
C LEU A 320 0.93 16.09 16.46
N GLU A 321 1.92 16.98 16.35
CA GLU A 321 2.23 18.01 17.35
C GLU A 321 1.33 19.26 17.24
N GLY A 322 0.51 19.32 16.19
CA GLY A 322 -0.44 20.39 15.89
C GLY A 322 0.00 21.32 14.76
N GLY A 323 -0.96 22.10 14.27
CA GLY A 323 -0.77 23.02 13.15
C GLY A 323 -1.02 22.41 11.78
N ILE A 324 -1.04 23.27 10.76
CA ILE A 324 -1.14 22.88 9.35
C ILE A 324 0.28 22.78 8.80
N VAL A 325 0.63 21.62 8.27
CA VAL A 325 1.96 21.34 7.73
C VAL A 325 1.87 21.23 6.21
N PRO A 326 2.60 22.07 5.44
CA PRO A 326 2.61 21.96 3.98
C PRO A 326 3.33 20.68 3.54
N VAL A 327 2.89 20.14 2.40
CA VAL A 327 3.55 19.06 1.67
C VAL A 327 4.18 19.66 0.43
N GLU A 328 5.49 19.83 0.45
CA GLU A 328 6.25 20.45 -0.64
C GLU A 328 6.94 19.36 -1.46
N ALA A 329 6.44 19.10 -2.65
CA ALA A 329 7.04 18.16 -3.58
C ALA A 329 7.77 18.91 -4.71
N PRO A 330 8.94 18.43 -5.17
CA PRO A 330 9.57 18.94 -6.37
C PRO A 330 8.72 18.62 -7.61
N ALA A 331 9.07 19.22 -8.75
CA ALA A 331 8.43 18.88 -10.02
C ALA A 331 8.66 17.38 -10.35
N ARG A 332 7.60 16.73 -10.87
CA ARG A 332 7.68 15.32 -11.28
C ARG A 332 8.74 15.14 -12.36
N PRO A 333 9.73 14.27 -12.19
CA PRO A 333 10.71 13.97 -13.22
C PRO A 333 10.04 13.39 -14.48
N ALA A 334 10.52 13.79 -15.67
CA ALA A 334 9.98 13.29 -16.94
C ALA A 334 10.06 11.76 -17.08
N PHE A 335 10.99 11.14 -16.37
CA PHE A 335 11.15 9.68 -16.29
C PHE A 335 9.88 8.96 -15.77
N TYR A 336 9.09 9.61 -14.94
CA TYR A 336 7.86 9.07 -14.36
C TYR A 336 6.58 9.65 -15.01
N ALA A 337 6.71 10.48 -16.05
CA ALA A 337 5.59 11.16 -16.71
C ALA A 337 4.65 10.19 -17.48
#